data_8797ed165713e627443bafcdd800e1e3
#
_entry.id   8797ed165713e627443bafcdd800e1e3
#
_cell.length_a   1.000
_cell.length_b   1.000
_cell.length_c   1.000
_cell.angle_alpha   90.00
_cell.angle_beta   90.00
_cell.angle_gamma   90.00
#
_symmetry.space_group_name_H-M   'P 1'
#
loop_
_entity.id
_entity.type
_entity.pdbx_description
1 polymer ?
#
loop_
_entity_poly.entity_id
_entity_poly.type
_entity_poly.pdbx_seq_one_letter_code
_entity_poly.pdbx_strand_id
1 'polypeptide(L)'
;MAINSDNNLEMTDKADASKPPAKRWVYVIPVAVVMYMLAYLDRTNTAMILPYINSDTSSQIHLTKADEGIVSGIFFFGYMFLQIPAAILAERWSAKKTVAILMFLWGFAAMAVSFVQSNGQFYTARFVLGFFEGGVWPSVLILIANWFPLKERARANSLWMCCLPLSSVLISP
;
A
#
# COMPACT_ATOMS: atom_id res chain seq x y z
N MET A 1 53.03 -24.50 3.97
CA MET A 1 51.64 -24.39 4.45
C MET A 1 50.91 -23.49 3.47
N ALA A 2 50.47 -24.07 2.34
CA ALA A 2 49.75 -23.32 1.30
C ALA A 2 48.29 -23.31 1.71
N ILE A 3 47.83 -22.19 2.24
CA ILE A 3 46.44 -21.94 2.60
C ILE A 3 45.68 -21.71 1.30
N ASN A 4 44.87 -22.62 1.03
CA ASN A 4 43.85 -22.90 0.03
C ASN A 4 43.20 -21.61 -0.53
N SER A 5 43.89 -20.93 -1.47
CA SER A 5 43.37 -19.77 -2.19
C SER A 5 42.07 -20.12 -2.99
N ASP A 6 41.99 -21.37 -3.44
CA ASP A 6 40.88 -21.83 -4.28
C ASP A 6 39.54 -21.95 -3.49
N ASN A 7 39.60 -22.38 -2.22
CA ASN A 7 38.38 -22.39 -1.35
C ASN A 7 37.89 -20.98 -1.02
N ASN A 8 38.78 -19.99 -0.92
CA ASN A 8 38.37 -18.61 -0.68
C ASN A 8 37.74 -17.99 -1.93
N LEU A 9 38.26 -18.34 -3.13
CA LEU A 9 37.64 -17.89 -4.39
C LEU A 9 36.29 -18.52 -4.63
N GLU A 10 36.12 -19.81 -4.35
CA GLU A 10 34.77 -20.45 -4.45
C GLU A 10 33.79 -19.93 -3.42
N MET A 11 34.19 -19.61 -2.19
CA MET A 11 33.32 -19.01 -1.20
C MET A 11 32.94 -17.58 -1.52
N THR A 12 33.86 -16.79 -2.10
CA THR A 12 33.52 -15.43 -2.57
C THR A 12 32.66 -15.45 -3.82
N ASP A 13 32.84 -16.40 -4.73
CA ASP A 13 32.01 -16.53 -5.94
C ASP A 13 30.59 -17.01 -5.60
N LYS A 14 30.44 -17.95 -4.67
CA LYS A 14 29.13 -18.38 -4.12
C LYS A 14 28.43 -17.27 -3.33
N ALA A 15 29.21 -16.44 -2.61
CA ALA A 15 28.66 -15.29 -1.87
C ALA A 15 28.24 -14.16 -2.83
N ASP A 16 28.89 -14.00 -3.96
CA ASP A 16 28.55 -12.99 -4.99
C ASP A 16 27.36 -13.45 -5.86
N ALA A 17 27.25 -14.74 -6.14
CA ALA A 17 26.08 -15.34 -6.81
C ALA A 17 24.80 -15.27 -5.96
N SER A 18 24.92 -15.15 -4.65
CA SER A 18 23.80 -14.98 -3.73
C SER A 18 23.33 -13.54 -3.55
N LYS A 19 24.04 -12.56 -4.12
CA LYS A 19 23.63 -11.15 -4.08
C LYS A 19 22.45 -10.95 -5.03
N PRO A 20 21.24 -10.67 -4.52
CA PRO A 20 20.13 -10.36 -5.39
C PRO A 20 20.48 -9.14 -6.25
N PRO A 21 20.05 -9.14 -7.53
CA PRO A 21 20.51 -8.14 -8.51
C PRO A 21 20.18 -6.71 -8.06
N ALA A 22 21.11 -5.76 -8.27
CA ALA A 22 20.93 -4.33 -7.95
C ALA A 22 19.67 -3.71 -8.57
N LYS A 23 19.15 -4.33 -9.61
CA LYS A 23 17.89 -3.97 -10.29
C LYS A 23 16.66 -3.95 -9.37
N ARG A 24 16.67 -4.64 -8.21
CA ARG A 24 15.58 -4.62 -7.23
C ARG A 24 15.25 -3.22 -6.72
N TRP A 25 16.26 -2.34 -6.55
CA TRP A 25 16.05 -0.97 -6.12
C TRP A 25 15.23 -0.16 -7.11
N VAL A 26 15.40 -0.43 -8.40
CA VAL A 26 14.72 0.28 -9.49
C VAL A 26 13.33 -0.30 -9.77
N TYR A 27 13.13 -1.59 -9.55
CA TYR A 27 11.83 -2.23 -9.88
C TYR A 27 10.87 -2.31 -8.67
N VAL A 28 11.38 -2.53 -7.46
CA VAL A 28 10.50 -2.75 -6.30
C VAL A 28 10.15 -1.43 -5.60
N ILE A 29 11.16 -0.60 -5.31
CA ILE A 29 10.93 0.60 -4.51
C ILE A 29 10.07 1.66 -5.23
N PRO A 30 10.32 2.03 -6.50
CA PRO A 30 9.48 3.03 -7.17
C PRO A 30 8.02 2.60 -7.29
N VAL A 31 7.79 1.32 -7.58
CA VAL A 31 6.42 0.78 -7.66
C VAL A 31 5.75 0.86 -6.29
N ALA A 32 6.42 0.44 -5.22
CA ALA A 32 5.88 0.51 -3.86
C ALA A 32 5.61 1.97 -3.42
N VAL A 33 6.48 2.91 -3.78
CA VAL A 33 6.31 4.35 -3.51
C VAL A 33 5.08 4.89 -4.23
N VAL A 34 4.95 4.64 -5.54
CA VAL A 34 3.80 5.11 -6.34
C VAL A 34 2.49 4.54 -5.80
N MET A 35 2.46 3.23 -5.49
CA MET A 35 1.29 2.58 -4.91
C MET A 35 0.85 3.26 -3.61
N TYR A 36 1.79 3.54 -2.73
CA TYR A 36 1.47 4.16 -1.45
C TYR A 36 1.09 5.64 -1.58
N MET A 37 1.71 6.36 -2.52
CA MET A 37 1.30 7.73 -2.85
C MET A 37 -0.15 7.77 -3.34
N LEU A 38 -0.55 6.86 -4.21
CA LEU A 38 -1.94 6.77 -4.69
C LEU A 38 -2.91 6.45 -3.55
N ALA A 39 -2.55 5.52 -2.65
CA ALA A 39 -3.36 5.21 -1.47
C ALA A 39 -3.51 6.40 -0.52
N TYR A 40 -2.44 7.17 -0.32
CA TYR A 40 -2.48 8.38 0.50
C TYR A 40 -3.34 9.49 -0.15
N LEU A 41 -3.23 9.65 -1.48
CA LEU A 41 -4.06 10.59 -2.27
C LEU A 41 -5.55 10.25 -2.13
N ASP A 42 -5.92 8.98 -2.22
CA ASP A 42 -7.32 8.56 -2.09
C ASP A 42 -7.91 8.90 -0.72
N ARG A 43 -7.15 8.69 0.35
CA ARG A 43 -7.57 9.04 1.71
C ARG A 43 -7.76 10.54 1.91
N THR A 44 -6.79 11.35 1.45
CA THR A 44 -6.86 12.80 1.60
C THR A 44 -7.89 13.43 0.67
N ASN A 45 -8.04 12.91 -0.54
CA ASN A 45 -9.04 13.36 -1.50
C ASN A 45 -10.46 13.24 -0.93
N THR A 46 -10.76 12.16 -0.21
CA THR A 46 -12.06 12.00 0.44
C THR A 46 -12.35 13.11 1.44
N ALA A 47 -11.40 13.44 2.31
CA ALA A 47 -11.59 14.51 3.29
C ALA A 47 -11.80 15.88 2.62
N MET A 48 -11.19 16.10 1.45
CA MET A 48 -11.35 17.33 0.68
C MET A 48 -12.68 17.38 -0.09
N ILE A 49 -13.17 16.26 -0.62
CA ILE A 49 -14.36 16.19 -1.45
C ILE A 49 -15.65 16.27 -0.60
N LEU A 50 -15.64 15.78 0.63
CA LEU A 50 -16.83 15.76 1.48
C LEU A 50 -17.53 17.12 1.64
N PRO A 51 -16.84 18.25 1.87
CA PRO A 51 -17.48 19.57 1.89
C PRO A 51 -18.14 19.96 0.57
N TYR A 52 -17.55 19.58 -0.57
CA TYR A 52 -18.10 19.86 -1.90
C TYR A 52 -19.35 19.05 -2.21
N ILE A 53 -19.38 17.76 -1.83
CA ILE A 53 -20.57 16.91 -1.96
C ILE A 53 -21.74 17.52 -1.21
N ASN A 54 -21.52 18.08 -0.03
CA ASN A 54 -22.54 18.71 0.80
C ASN A 54 -23.01 20.07 0.26
N SER A 55 -22.22 20.76 -0.54
CA SER A 55 -22.58 22.04 -1.15
C SER A 55 -23.35 21.88 -2.46
N ASP A 56 -23.30 20.71 -3.08
CA ASP A 56 -24.00 20.42 -4.34
C ASP A 56 -25.45 20.03 -4.06
N THR A 57 -26.36 20.94 -4.37
CA THR A 57 -27.82 20.76 -4.19
C THR A 57 -28.40 19.66 -5.10
N SER A 58 -27.69 19.23 -6.11
CA SER A 58 -28.07 18.15 -7.03
C SER A 58 -27.65 16.76 -6.52
N SER A 59 -26.74 16.68 -5.55
CA SER A 59 -26.30 15.42 -4.98
C SER A 59 -27.36 14.83 -4.04
N GLN A 60 -27.63 13.53 -4.19
CA GLN A 60 -28.52 12.80 -3.27
C GLN A 60 -27.81 12.40 -1.97
N ILE A 61 -26.53 12.72 -1.86
CA ILE A 61 -25.68 12.40 -0.72
C ILE A 61 -25.56 13.66 0.14
N HIS A 62 -26.19 13.64 1.30
CA HIS A 62 -26.07 14.70 2.30
C HIS A 62 -25.43 14.13 3.56
N LEU A 63 -24.16 14.51 3.78
CA LEU A 63 -23.39 14.04 4.93
C LEU A 63 -23.27 15.16 5.95
N THR A 64 -23.65 14.88 7.18
CA THR A 64 -23.39 15.77 8.31
C THR A 64 -21.93 15.64 8.75
N LYS A 65 -21.44 16.57 9.58
CA LYS A 65 -20.10 16.46 10.18
C LYS A 65 -19.92 15.19 11.01
N ALA A 66 -20.99 14.65 11.58
CA ALA A 66 -20.96 13.37 12.27
C ALA A 66 -20.74 12.21 11.27
N ASP A 67 -21.37 12.28 10.09
CA ASP A 67 -21.22 11.27 9.03
C ASP A 67 -19.80 11.25 8.46
N GLU A 68 -19.12 12.38 8.40
CA GLU A 68 -17.69 12.46 8.00
C GLU A 68 -16.80 11.61 8.93
N GLY A 69 -17.06 11.69 10.23
CA GLY A 69 -16.39 10.83 11.23
C GLY A 69 -16.72 9.36 11.06
N ILE A 70 -17.99 9.04 10.78
CA ILE A 70 -18.45 7.66 10.53
C ILE A 70 -17.81 7.09 9.26
N VAL A 71 -17.77 7.85 8.17
CA VAL A 71 -17.14 7.46 6.90
C VAL A 71 -15.67 7.10 7.10
N SER A 72 -14.94 7.93 7.85
CA SER A 72 -13.54 7.66 8.18
C SER A 72 -13.41 6.45 9.10
N GLY A 73 -14.27 6.32 10.10
CA GLY A 73 -14.28 5.19 11.04
C GLY A 73 -14.55 3.86 10.34
N ILE A 74 -15.56 3.81 9.47
CA ILE A 74 -15.92 2.61 8.69
C ILE A 74 -14.77 2.19 7.76
N PHE A 75 -14.08 3.15 7.14
CA PHE A 75 -12.91 2.86 6.32
C PHE A 75 -11.81 2.17 7.15
N PHE A 76 -11.44 2.73 8.30
CA PHE A 76 -10.42 2.13 9.17
C PHE A 76 -10.86 0.80 9.78
N PHE A 77 -12.14 0.65 10.05
CA PHE A 77 -12.69 -0.63 10.49
C PHE A 77 -12.51 -1.71 9.42
N GLY A 78 -12.88 -1.44 8.15
CA GLY A 78 -12.59 -2.31 7.03
C GLY A 78 -11.11 -2.62 6.88
N TYR A 79 -10.26 -1.59 7.04
CA TYR A 79 -8.80 -1.69 6.95
C TYR A 79 -8.19 -2.71 7.92
N MET A 80 -8.71 -2.81 9.13
CA MET A 80 -8.22 -3.76 10.14
C MET A 80 -8.44 -5.22 9.76
N PHE A 81 -9.54 -5.55 9.09
CA PHE A 81 -9.92 -6.94 8.83
C PHE A 81 -8.95 -7.68 7.91
N LEU A 82 -8.46 -7.03 6.87
CA LEU A 82 -7.62 -7.70 5.88
C LEU A 82 -6.11 -7.65 6.20
N GLN A 83 -5.68 -6.87 7.18
CA GLN A 83 -4.25 -6.74 7.52
C GLN A 83 -3.60 -8.09 7.82
N ILE A 84 -4.17 -8.85 8.75
CA ILE A 84 -3.63 -10.14 9.17
C ILE A 84 -3.79 -11.21 8.09
N PRO A 85 -4.97 -11.43 7.49
CA PRO A 85 -5.14 -12.39 6.41
C PRO A 85 -4.25 -12.11 5.20
N ALA A 86 -4.10 -10.85 4.80
CA ALA A 86 -3.26 -10.48 3.68
C ALA A 86 -1.76 -10.72 3.96
N ALA A 87 -1.30 -10.44 5.19
CA ALA A 87 0.06 -10.75 5.61
C ALA A 87 0.34 -12.25 5.51
N ILE A 88 -0.55 -13.09 6.06
CA ILE A 88 -0.43 -14.55 5.99
C ILE A 88 -0.44 -15.03 4.53
N LEU A 89 -1.30 -14.49 3.70
CA LEU A 89 -1.38 -14.84 2.28
C LEU A 89 -0.10 -14.42 1.52
N ALA A 90 0.42 -13.22 1.79
CA ALA A 90 1.66 -12.73 1.20
C ALA A 90 2.87 -13.59 1.58
N GLU A 91 2.91 -14.07 2.82
CA GLU A 91 3.99 -14.91 3.33
C GLU A 91 3.91 -16.35 2.80
N ARG A 92 2.71 -16.96 2.83
CA ARG A 92 2.53 -18.37 2.47
C ARG A 92 2.44 -18.65 0.99
N TRP A 93 1.91 -17.70 0.21
CA TRP A 93 1.70 -17.90 -1.23
C TRP A 93 2.69 -17.09 -2.05
N SER A 94 2.55 -15.77 -2.12
CA SER A 94 3.48 -14.89 -2.83
C SER A 94 3.16 -13.43 -2.55
N ALA A 95 4.09 -12.70 -1.94
CA ALA A 95 3.91 -11.28 -1.68
C ALA A 95 3.62 -10.47 -2.96
N LYS A 96 4.30 -10.77 -4.07
CA LYS A 96 4.08 -10.12 -5.37
C LYS A 96 2.65 -10.31 -5.89
N LYS A 97 2.14 -11.54 -5.85
CA LYS A 97 0.79 -11.85 -6.35
C LYS A 97 -0.28 -11.25 -5.43
N THR A 98 -0.09 -11.35 -4.12
CA THR A 98 -1.00 -10.78 -3.12
C THR A 98 -1.12 -9.27 -3.29
N VAL A 99 0.01 -8.55 -3.40
CA VAL A 99 0.00 -7.10 -3.65
C VAL A 99 -0.71 -6.78 -4.97
N ALA A 100 -0.43 -7.50 -6.06
CA ALA A 100 -1.07 -7.24 -7.35
C ALA A 100 -2.59 -7.43 -7.30
N ILE A 101 -3.08 -8.49 -6.65
CA ILE A 101 -4.52 -8.76 -6.49
C ILE A 101 -5.18 -7.68 -5.63
N LEU A 102 -4.56 -7.32 -4.50
CA LEU A 102 -5.10 -6.30 -3.61
C LEU A 102 -5.19 -4.94 -4.31
N MET A 103 -4.16 -4.56 -5.07
CA MET A 103 -4.16 -3.33 -5.85
C MET A 103 -5.25 -3.31 -6.92
N PHE A 104 -5.46 -4.43 -7.59
CA PHE A 104 -6.52 -4.57 -8.58
C PHE A 104 -7.92 -4.43 -7.93
N LEU A 105 -8.16 -5.14 -6.83
CA LEU A 105 -9.44 -5.08 -6.11
C LEU A 105 -9.67 -3.70 -5.47
N TRP A 106 -8.62 -3.07 -4.93
CA TRP A 106 -8.68 -1.71 -4.43
C TRP A 106 -9.02 -0.70 -5.54
N GLY A 107 -8.40 -0.81 -6.71
CA GLY A 107 -8.73 0.03 -7.87
C GLY A 107 -10.18 -0.11 -8.31
N PHE A 108 -10.73 -1.32 -8.32
CA PHE A 108 -12.15 -1.57 -8.56
C PHE A 108 -13.06 -0.94 -7.49
N ALA A 109 -12.69 -1.08 -6.22
CA ALA A 109 -13.44 -0.47 -5.12
C ALA A 109 -13.41 1.07 -5.20
N ALA A 110 -12.26 1.67 -5.56
CA ALA A 110 -12.14 3.11 -5.77
C ALA A 110 -13.03 3.60 -6.92
N MET A 111 -13.08 2.87 -8.04
CA MET A 111 -14.00 3.17 -9.13
C MET A 111 -15.47 3.06 -8.69
N ALA A 112 -15.82 2.07 -7.89
CA ALA A 112 -17.19 1.89 -7.41
C ALA A 112 -17.69 3.06 -6.55
N VAL A 113 -16.81 3.75 -5.84
CA VAL A 113 -17.14 4.96 -5.06
C VAL A 113 -17.72 6.07 -5.97
N SER A 114 -17.28 6.15 -7.24
CA SER A 114 -17.79 7.16 -8.19
C SER A 114 -19.23 6.94 -8.63
N PHE A 115 -19.80 5.76 -8.44
CA PHE A 115 -21.17 5.42 -8.81
C PHE A 115 -22.17 5.45 -7.65
N VAL A 116 -21.72 5.90 -6.49
CA VAL A 116 -22.53 5.95 -5.27
C VAL A 116 -23.56 7.07 -5.37
N GLN A 117 -24.83 6.75 -5.04
CA GLN A 117 -25.98 7.66 -5.10
C GLN A 117 -26.67 7.85 -3.75
N SER A 118 -26.28 7.12 -2.71
CA SER A 118 -26.89 7.23 -1.38
C SER A 118 -25.84 7.14 -0.28
N ASN A 119 -26.15 7.69 0.91
CA ASN A 119 -25.27 7.63 2.08
C ASN A 119 -24.91 6.18 2.46
N GLY A 120 -25.88 5.26 2.43
CA GLY A 120 -25.64 3.85 2.75
C GLY A 120 -24.70 3.16 1.77
N GLN A 121 -24.82 3.46 0.46
CA GLN A 121 -23.89 2.96 -0.55
C GLN A 121 -22.49 3.54 -0.34
N PHE A 122 -22.40 4.82 0.05
CA PHE A 122 -21.13 5.48 0.33
C PHE A 122 -20.40 4.82 1.51
N TYR A 123 -21.10 4.52 2.61
CA TYR A 123 -20.52 3.80 3.75
C TYR A 123 -20.02 2.41 3.37
N THR A 124 -20.83 1.67 2.59
CA THR A 124 -20.46 0.34 2.12
C THR A 124 -19.23 0.39 1.20
N ALA A 125 -19.22 1.31 0.25
CA ALA A 125 -18.09 1.50 -0.66
C ALA A 125 -16.80 1.86 0.10
N ARG A 126 -16.89 2.71 1.14
CA ARG A 126 -15.78 3.06 2.01
C ARG A 126 -15.25 1.88 2.83
N PHE A 127 -16.14 1.06 3.36
CA PHE A 127 -15.75 -0.17 4.04
C PHE A 127 -14.97 -1.11 3.11
N VAL A 128 -15.50 -1.36 1.90
CA VAL A 128 -14.88 -2.25 0.91
C VAL A 128 -13.53 -1.70 0.44
N LEU A 129 -13.44 -0.38 0.25
CA LEU A 129 -12.20 0.30 -0.11
C LEU A 129 -11.14 0.12 0.98
N GLY A 130 -11.48 0.42 2.23
CA GLY A 130 -10.59 0.21 3.38
C GLY A 130 -10.18 -1.25 3.54
N PHE A 131 -11.11 -2.19 3.33
CA PHE A 131 -10.85 -3.61 3.42
C PHE A 131 -9.71 -4.05 2.47
N PHE A 132 -9.77 -3.69 1.17
CA PHE A 132 -8.73 -4.07 0.22
C PHE A 132 -7.43 -3.30 0.43
N GLU A 133 -7.50 -2.02 0.79
CA GLU A 133 -6.33 -1.20 1.05
C GLU A 133 -5.55 -1.66 2.29
N GLY A 134 -6.27 -2.13 3.32
CA GLY A 134 -5.68 -2.58 4.59
C GLY A 134 -4.65 -3.71 4.44
N GLY A 135 -4.84 -4.57 3.44
CA GLY A 135 -3.91 -5.67 3.16
C GLY A 135 -2.65 -5.27 2.40
N VAL A 136 -2.62 -4.09 1.77
CA VAL A 136 -1.48 -3.66 0.93
C VAL A 136 -0.24 -3.40 1.77
N TRP A 137 -0.37 -2.67 2.87
CA TRP A 137 0.74 -2.30 3.74
C TRP A 137 1.57 -3.51 4.23
N PRO A 138 0.98 -4.50 4.92
CA PRO A 138 1.74 -5.64 5.40
C PRO A 138 2.30 -6.49 4.25
N SER A 139 1.58 -6.59 3.13
CA SER A 139 2.04 -7.34 1.96
C SER A 139 3.27 -6.70 1.29
N VAL A 140 3.36 -5.37 1.25
CA VAL A 140 4.54 -4.64 0.73
C VAL A 140 5.73 -4.80 1.67
N LEU A 141 5.53 -4.78 3.00
CA LEU A 141 6.60 -5.06 3.95
C LEU A 141 7.21 -6.45 3.75
N ILE A 142 6.37 -7.46 3.54
CA ILE A 142 6.80 -8.83 3.25
C ILE A 142 7.49 -8.90 1.87
N LEU A 143 6.98 -8.17 0.88
CA LEU A 143 7.62 -8.06 -0.44
C LEU A 143 9.04 -7.51 -0.30
N ILE A 144 9.23 -6.41 0.42
CA ILE A 144 10.54 -5.83 0.68
C ILE A 144 11.43 -6.82 1.45
N ALA A 145 10.89 -7.50 2.46
CA ALA A 145 11.63 -8.51 3.22
C ALA A 145 12.11 -9.69 2.36
N ASN A 146 11.35 -10.07 1.33
CA ASN A 146 11.71 -11.15 0.42
C ASN A 146 12.76 -10.75 -0.64
N TRP A 147 12.78 -9.45 -1.03
CA TRP A 147 13.67 -8.97 -2.09
C TRP A 147 14.96 -8.33 -1.58
N PHE A 148 14.99 -7.90 -0.32
CA PHE A 148 16.15 -7.21 0.26
C PHE A 148 16.78 -8.01 1.40
N PRO A 149 18.11 -8.16 1.42
CA PRO A 149 18.83 -8.78 2.53
C PRO A 149 18.66 -7.95 3.81
N LEU A 150 18.82 -8.58 4.97
CA LEU A 150 18.61 -7.95 6.29
C LEU A 150 19.32 -6.59 6.44
N LYS A 151 20.55 -6.48 5.92
CA LYS A 151 21.37 -5.26 6.00
C LYS A 151 20.77 -4.07 5.21
N GLU A 152 19.97 -4.34 4.20
CA GLU A 152 19.39 -3.31 3.31
C GLU A 152 17.91 -3.05 3.57
N ARG A 153 17.21 -3.92 4.31
CA ARG A 153 15.75 -3.80 4.58
C ARG A 153 15.40 -2.48 5.26
N ALA A 154 16.20 -2.06 6.24
CA ALA A 154 15.95 -0.79 6.93
C ALA A 154 15.99 0.39 5.95
N ARG A 155 16.99 0.42 5.06
CA ARG A 155 17.14 1.46 4.03
C ARG A 155 15.99 1.42 3.01
N ALA A 156 15.60 0.22 2.57
CA ALA A 156 14.48 0.05 1.64
C ALA A 156 13.15 0.51 2.25
N ASN A 157 12.88 0.15 3.51
CA ASN A 157 11.70 0.59 4.23
C ASN A 157 11.68 2.10 4.46
N SER A 158 12.83 2.70 4.83
CA SER A 158 12.93 4.15 5.02
C SER A 158 12.65 4.89 3.71
N LEU A 159 13.21 4.42 2.60
CA LEU A 159 13.00 5.02 1.28
C LEU A 159 11.53 4.92 0.84
N TRP A 160 10.89 3.77 1.09
CA TRP A 160 9.48 3.60 0.85
C TRP A 160 8.63 4.52 1.73
N MET A 161 8.96 4.64 3.02
CA MET A 161 8.25 5.53 3.96
C MET A 161 8.40 7.01 3.64
N CYS A 162 9.45 7.44 2.93
CA CYS A 162 9.61 8.82 2.47
C CYS A 162 8.49 9.27 1.51
N CYS A 163 7.69 8.34 0.96
CA CYS A 163 6.51 8.71 0.16
C CYS A 163 5.45 9.47 0.96
N LEU A 164 5.34 9.27 2.29
CA LEU A 164 4.39 9.97 3.16
C LEU A 164 4.59 11.49 3.14
N PRO A 165 5.77 12.02 3.56
CA PRO A 165 6.01 13.45 3.52
C PRO A 165 6.00 14.00 2.09
N LEU A 166 6.44 13.22 1.10
CA LEU A 166 6.41 13.63 -0.30
C LEU A 166 4.97 13.80 -0.81
N SER A 167 4.08 12.88 -0.46
CA SER A 167 2.66 12.98 -0.80
C SER A 167 2.00 14.18 -0.13
N SER A 168 2.33 14.47 1.13
CA SER A 168 1.80 15.64 1.85
C SER A 168 2.21 16.95 1.20
N VAL A 169 3.45 17.06 0.71
CA VAL A 169 3.94 18.26 0.00
C VAL A 169 3.25 18.44 -1.36
N LEU A 170 2.95 17.33 -2.06
CA LEU A 170 2.26 17.40 -3.36
C LEU A 170 0.78 17.74 -3.26
N ILE A 171 0.15 17.47 -2.12
CA ILE A 171 -1.29 17.69 -1.89
C ILE A 171 -1.55 19.00 -1.16
N SER A 172 -0.54 19.54 -0.47
CA SER A 172 -0.69 20.81 0.23
C SER A 172 -0.87 21.93 -0.79
N PRO A 173 -1.99 22.67 -0.73
CA PRO A 173 -2.23 23.85 -1.59
C PRO A 173 -1.22 24.96 -1.32
#